data_3cf3d3599aef816b3585006bb221ef27
#
_entry.id   3cf3d3599aef816b3585006bb221ef27
#
_cell.length_a   1.000
_cell.length_b   1.000
_cell.length_c   1.000
_cell.angle_alpha   90.00
_cell.angle_beta   90.00
_cell.angle_gamma   90.00
#
_symmetry.space_group_name_H-M   'P 1'
#
loop_
_entity.id
_entity.type
_entity.pdbx_description
1 polymer ?
#
loop_
_entity_poly.entity_id
_entity_poly.type
_entity_poly.pdbx_seq_one_letter_code
_entity_poly.pdbx_strand_id
1 'polypeptide(L)'
;MLDWIKAITKYFSLTGFISTDFKIFSNNLEILDINPRLSGSYRLYTRKYKNLMFNHMKPGDPLNLKSNDYFSYIILYAKNDLVVDRRISSIEDVSDTPNIGQAIKKDMPIMTLNIRANNQHNLLKEIKRRIISAMKIIYCYNTQLDYEQY
;
A
#
# COMPACT_ATOMS: atom_id res chain seq x y z
N MET A 1 21.96 -6.65 -12.22
CA MET A 1 20.59 -6.82 -11.67
C MET A 1 19.59 -7.30 -12.71
N LEU A 2 19.45 -6.64 -13.87
CA LEU A 2 18.46 -7.06 -14.89
C LEU A 2 18.74 -8.43 -15.52
N ASP A 3 19.99 -8.84 -15.65
CA ASP A 3 20.33 -10.05 -16.41
C ASP A 3 19.97 -11.34 -15.68
N TRP A 4 20.10 -11.37 -14.36
CA TRP A 4 19.66 -12.55 -13.61
C TRP A 4 18.13 -12.60 -13.44
N ILE A 5 17.41 -11.46 -13.39
CA ILE A 5 15.94 -11.45 -13.47
C ILE A 5 15.50 -12.09 -14.79
N LYS A 6 16.13 -11.70 -15.90
CA LYS A 6 15.87 -12.31 -17.22
C LYS A 6 16.17 -13.82 -17.23
N ALA A 7 17.29 -14.22 -16.61
CA ALA A 7 17.66 -15.64 -16.53
C ALA A 7 16.63 -16.46 -15.77
N ILE A 8 16.20 -15.96 -14.60
CA ILE A 8 15.18 -16.63 -13.75
C ILE A 8 13.81 -16.66 -14.43
N THR A 9 13.36 -15.54 -15.01
CA THR A 9 12.08 -15.49 -15.71
C THR A 9 12.06 -16.45 -16.90
N LYS A 10 13.17 -16.57 -17.61
CA LYS A 10 13.32 -17.54 -18.70
C LYS A 10 13.33 -18.98 -18.20
N TYR A 11 14.11 -19.26 -17.14
CA TYR A 11 14.25 -20.62 -16.59
C TYR A 11 12.91 -21.18 -16.08
N PHE A 12 12.12 -20.35 -15.37
CA PHE A 12 10.82 -20.75 -14.85
C PHE A 12 9.65 -20.41 -15.78
N SER A 13 9.92 -19.96 -17.03
CA SER A 13 8.89 -19.52 -17.98
C SER A 13 7.87 -18.53 -17.36
N LEU A 14 8.34 -17.63 -16.51
CA LEU A 14 7.50 -16.66 -15.83
C LEU A 14 7.06 -15.57 -16.80
N THR A 15 5.78 -15.28 -16.81
CA THR A 15 5.18 -14.18 -17.56
C THR A 15 4.34 -13.32 -16.63
N GLY A 16 4.26 -12.04 -16.92
CA GLY A 16 3.41 -11.18 -16.15
C GLY A 16 4.13 -10.39 -15.06
N PHE A 17 3.38 -9.95 -14.05
CA PHE A 17 3.95 -9.25 -12.89
C PHE A 17 4.74 -10.20 -12.01
N ILE A 18 5.96 -9.80 -11.73
CA ILE A 18 6.86 -10.52 -10.84
C ILE A 18 7.31 -9.54 -9.78
N SER A 19 7.09 -9.88 -8.53
CA SER A 19 7.63 -9.16 -7.37
C SER A 19 8.87 -9.88 -6.88
N THR A 20 9.92 -9.13 -6.62
CA THR A 20 11.17 -9.66 -6.07
C THR A 20 11.52 -8.91 -4.81
N ASP A 21 11.66 -9.65 -3.73
CA ASP A 21 12.15 -9.13 -2.46
C ASP A 21 13.66 -9.34 -2.39
N PHE A 22 14.39 -8.29 -2.04
CA PHE A 22 15.85 -8.35 -2.01
C PHE A 22 16.42 -7.50 -0.86
N LYS A 23 17.62 -7.85 -0.46
CA LYS A 23 18.41 -7.16 0.54
C LYS A 23 19.63 -6.53 -0.13
N ILE A 24 19.93 -5.29 0.22
CA ILE A 24 21.16 -4.64 -0.20
C ILE A 24 22.14 -4.71 0.97
N PHE A 25 23.29 -5.32 0.74
CA PHE A 25 24.33 -5.45 1.73
C PHE A 25 25.69 -5.14 1.09
N SER A 26 26.39 -4.11 1.59
CA SER A 26 27.76 -3.74 1.14
C SER A 26 27.91 -3.71 -0.40
N ASN A 27 27.00 -3.07 -1.12
CA ASN A 27 26.92 -3.03 -2.59
C ASN A 27 26.55 -4.36 -3.29
N ASN A 28 26.30 -5.42 -2.57
CA ASN A 28 25.74 -6.66 -3.10
C ASN A 28 24.23 -6.68 -2.96
N LEU A 29 23.57 -7.33 -3.90
CA LEU A 29 22.12 -7.53 -3.88
C LEU A 29 21.87 -9.02 -3.67
N GLU A 30 21.22 -9.34 -2.56
CA GLU A 30 20.80 -10.68 -2.20
C GLU A 30 19.29 -10.79 -2.38
N ILE A 31 18.85 -11.80 -3.14
CA ILE A 31 17.44 -12.04 -3.37
C ILE A 31 16.92 -12.92 -2.26
N LEU A 32 15.82 -12.47 -1.67
CA LEU A 32 15.15 -13.18 -0.60
C LEU A 32 13.99 -14.01 -1.13
N ASP A 33 13.22 -13.46 -2.08
CA ASP A 33 12.03 -14.13 -2.61
C ASP A 33 11.67 -13.63 -4.00
N ILE A 34 11.02 -14.50 -4.79
CA ILE A 34 10.48 -14.19 -6.11
C ILE A 34 9.04 -14.64 -6.15
N ASN A 35 8.14 -13.69 -6.24
CA ASN A 35 6.71 -13.90 -6.27
C ASN A 35 6.15 -13.62 -7.68
N PRO A 36 5.77 -14.63 -8.46
CA PRO A 36 5.17 -14.44 -9.78
C PRO A 36 3.68 -14.04 -9.65
N ARG A 37 3.45 -12.93 -8.98
CA ARG A 37 2.12 -12.36 -8.72
C ARG A 37 2.20 -10.87 -8.51
N LEU A 38 1.04 -10.22 -8.52
CA LEU A 38 0.92 -8.82 -8.10
C LEU A 38 1.37 -8.66 -6.65
N SER A 39 2.27 -7.71 -6.42
CA SER A 39 2.67 -7.32 -5.07
C SER A 39 1.69 -6.31 -4.47
N GLY A 40 1.77 -6.09 -3.14
CA GLY A 40 1.02 -5.02 -2.49
C GLY A 40 1.31 -3.63 -3.08
N SER A 41 2.54 -3.40 -3.53
CA SER A 41 2.95 -2.14 -4.19
C SER A 41 2.24 -1.89 -5.54
N TYR A 42 1.65 -2.89 -6.18
CA TYR A 42 0.85 -2.73 -7.38
C TYR A 42 -0.27 -1.69 -7.20
N ARG A 43 -0.86 -1.61 -6.01
CA ARG A 43 -1.89 -0.61 -5.66
C ARG A 43 -1.41 0.83 -5.84
N LEU A 44 -0.11 1.10 -5.64
CA LEU A 44 0.48 2.42 -5.84
C LEU A 44 0.54 2.80 -7.32
N TYR A 45 0.81 1.83 -8.19
CA TYR A 45 0.92 2.05 -9.63
C TYR A 45 -0.45 2.19 -10.31
N THR A 46 -1.46 1.42 -9.91
CA THR A 46 -2.80 1.46 -10.52
C THR A 46 -3.51 2.77 -10.32
N ARG A 47 -3.18 3.52 -9.27
CA ARG A 47 -3.75 4.86 -9.02
C ARG A 47 -3.37 5.87 -10.10
N LYS A 48 -2.20 5.74 -10.68
CA LYS A 48 -1.75 6.58 -11.78
C LYS A 48 -2.08 6.00 -13.14
N TYR A 49 -2.00 4.69 -13.28
CA TYR A 49 -2.09 3.98 -14.55
C TYR A 49 -3.31 3.06 -14.56
N LYS A 50 -4.49 3.63 -14.85
CA LYS A 50 -5.78 2.92 -14.83
C LYS A 50 -5.81 1.62 -15.65
N ASN A 51 -5.02 1.55 -16.72
CA ASN A 51 -4.97 0.40 -17.64
C ASN A 51 -3.73 -0.48 -17.45
N LEU A 52 -3.03 -0.37 -16.32
CA LEU A 52 -1.78 -1.09 -16.09
C LEU A 52 -1.94 -2.60 -16.26
N MET A 53 -3.05 -3.16 -15.82
CA MET A 53 -3.34 -4.59 -15.94
C MET A 53 -3.47 -5.04 -17.40
N PHE A 54 -4.16 -4.27 -18.21
CA PHE A 54 -4.36 -4.58 -19.64
C PHE A 54 -3.06 -4.41 -20.44
N ASN A 55 -2.28 -3.37 -20.15
CA ASN A 55 -0.99 -3.14 -20.79
C ASN A 55 0.03 -4.22 -20.44
N HIS A 56 -0.09 -4.82 -19.26
CA HIS A 56 0.77 -5.90 -18.80
C HIS A 56 0.56 -7.21 -19.56
N MET A 57 -0.64 -7.48 -20.05
CA MET A 57 -0.96 -8.70 -20.81
C MET A 57 -0.44 -8.63 -22.26
N LYS A 58 0.06 -7.48 -22.70
CA LYS A 58 0.66 -7.30 -24.03
C LYS A 58 2.18 -7.30 -23.88
N PRO A 59 2.91 -8.19 -24.58
CA PRO A 59 4.35 -8.06 -24.71
C PRO A 59 4.67 -6.69 -25.32
N GLY A 60 5.47 -5.90 -24.67
CA GLY A 60 5.76 -4.54 -25.12
C GLY A 60 6.90 -3.89 -24.35
N ASP A 61 7.14 -2.64 -24.65
CA ASP A 61 8.19 -1.85 -24.03
C ASP A 61 8.00 -1.71 -22.51
N PRO A 62 9.11 -1.57 -21.76
CA PRO A 62 9.05 -1.30 -20.34
C PRO A 62 8.18 -0.08 -20.03
N LEU A 63 7.22 -0.22 -19.13
CA LEU A 63 6.37 0.89 -18.74
C LEU A 63 7.23 2.01 -18.13
N ASN A 64 7.19 3.19 -18.73
CA ASN A 64 7.81 4.36 -18.14
C ASN A 64 6.92 4.92 -17.02
N LEU A 65 7.16 4.41 -15.81
CA LEU A 65 6.37 4.74 -14.63
C LEU A 65 6.86 6.02 -13.92
N LYS A 66 7.48 6.95 -14.63
CA LYS A 66 7.89 8.24 -14.03
C LYS A 66 6.67 9.02 -13.54
N SER A 67 6.70 9.41 -12.31
CA SER A 67 5.71 10.25 -11.66
C SER A 67 6.37 11.34 -10.86
N ASN A 68 5.80 12.55 -10.92
CA ASN A 68 6.15 13.65 -10.02
C ASN A 68 5.39 13.57 -8.70
N ASP A 69 4.46 12.62 -8.58
CA ASP A 69 3.69 12.40 -7.37
C ASP A 69 4.26 11.26 -6.55
N TYR A 70 4.16 11.41 -5.26
CA TYR A 70 4.48 10.42 -4.25
C TYR A 70 3.20 9.76 -3.77
N PHE A 71 3.20 8.44 -3.68
CA PHE A 71 2.05 7.65 -3.26
C PHE A 71 2.43 6.77 -2.07
N SER A 72 1.50 6.59 -1.16
CA SER A 72 1.60 5.65 -0.05
C SER A 72 0.27 4.96 0.18
N TYR A 73 0.31 3.78 0.77
CA TYR A 73 -0.83 3.16 1.41
C TYR A 73 -0.45 2.74 2.83
N ILE A 74 -1.37 2.90 3.77
CA ILE A 74 -1.17 2.59 5.18
C ILE A 74 -2.32 1.69 5.62
N ILE A 75 -1.99 0.51 6.12
CA ILE A 75 -2.98 -0.39 6.72
C ILE A 75 -3.17 0.04 8.17
N LEU A 76 -4.40 0.39 8.53
CA LEU A 76 -4.77 0.66 9.91
C LEU A 76 -5.16 -0.64 10.61
N TYR A 77 -4.60 -0.85 11.79
CA TYR A 77 -4.90 -2.00 12.63
C TYR A 77 -5.72 -1.57 13.85
N ALA A 78 -6.59 -2.46 14.33
CA ALA A 78 -7.42 -2.20 15.48
C ALA A 78 -6.59 -2.19 16.77
N LYS A 79 -6.66 -1.11 17.54
CA LYS A 79 -6.01 -1.02 18.88
C LYS A 79 -6.72 -1.87 19.92
N ASN A 80 -8.03 -1.98 19.80
CA ASN A 80 -8.92 -2.74 20.69
C ASN A 80 -9.97 -3.45 19.83
N ASP A 81 -10.69 -4.40 20.41
CA ASP A 81 -11.88 -4.96 19.79
C ASP A 81 -12.87 -3.83 19.48
N LEU A 82 -13.43 -3.83 18.29
CA LEU A 82 -14.42 -2.83 17.85
C LEU A 82 -15.49 -3.46 16.98
N VAL A 83 -16.64 -2.78 16.92
CA VAL A 83 -17.69 -3.05 15.93
C VAL A 83 -17.78 -1.86 14.99
N VAL A 84 -17.72 -2.14 13.72
CA VAL A 84 -17.72 -1.13 12.66
C VAL A 84 -19.04 -0.40 12.61
N ASP A 85 -19.04 0.92 12.69
CA ASP A 85 -20.22 1.76 12.55
C ASP A 85 -20.20 2.63 11.28
N ARG A 86 -21.27 3.39 11.05
CA ARG A 86 -21.44 4.23 9.86
C ARG A 86 -20.39 5.33 9.70
N ARG A 87 -19.70 5.74 10.76
CA ARG A 87 -18.69 6.81 10.71
C ARG A 87 -17.49 6.42 9.86
N ILE A 88 -17.18 5.13 9.76
CA ILE A 88 -16.12 4.63 8.89
C ILE A 88 -16.35 5.03 7.42
N SER A 89 -17.60 5.12 6.97
CA SER A 89 -17.95 5.51 5.60
C SER A 89 -17.60 6.97 5.27
N SER A 90 -17.34 7.81 6.27
CA SER A 90 -16.90 9.21 6.06
C SER A 90 -15.39 9.36 5.83
N ILE A 91 -14.63 8.28 5.96
CA ILE A 91 -13.18 8.31 5.70
C ILE A 91 -12.96 8.15 4.20
N GLU A 92 -12.50 9.21 3.56
CA GLU A 92 -12.26 9.24 2.12
C GLU A 92 -10.97 8.52 1.73
N ASP A 93 -10.79 8.25 0.42
CA ASP A 93 -9.56 7.65 -0.15
C ASP A 93 -9.09 6.40 0.59
N VAL A 94 -10.00 5.49 0.84
CA VAL A 94 -9.75 4.21 1.50
C VAL A 94 -10.00 3.01 0.58
N SER A 95 -9.44 1.89 0.95
CA SER A 95 -9.72 0.57 0.37
C SER A 95 -9.77 -0.49 1.47
N ASP A 96 -10.21 -1.69 1.11
CA ASP A 96 -10.36 -2.81 2.06
C ASP A 96 -11.24 -2.45 3.27
N THR A 97 -12.29 -1.65 3.03
CA THR A 97 -13.21 -1.18 4.08
C THR A 97 -14.06 -2.33 4.61
N PRO A 98 -14.21 -2.46 5.93
CA PRO A 98 -15.08 -3.47 6.52
C PRO A 98 -16.56 -3.11 6.35
N ASN A 99 -17.41 -4.12 6.50
CA ASN A 99 -18.86 -3.91 6.51
C ASN A 99 -19.33 -3.27 7.83
N ILE A 100 -20.39 -2.46 7.76
CA ILE A 100 -21.05 -1.94 8.95
C ILE A 100 -21.58 -3.12 9.79
N GLY A 101 -21.35 -3.09 11.11
CA GLY A 101 -21.69 -4.16 12.03
C GLY A 101 -20.63 -5.27 12.12
N GLN A 102 -19.59 -5.26 11.30
CA GLN A 102 -18.51 -6.25 11.39
C GLN A 102 -17.73 -6.07 12.69
N ALA A 103 -17.52 -7.16 13.42
CA ALA A 103 -16.61 -7.20 14.57
C ALA A 103 -15.17 -7.37 14.10
N ILE A 104 -14.28 -6.52 14.58
CA ILE A 104 -12.83 -6.57 14.31
C ILE A 104 -12.11 -6.72 15.64
N LYS A 105 -11.28 -7.74 15.74
CA LYS A 105 -10.47 -7.98 16.93
C LYS A 105 -9.25 -7.06 16.98
N LYS A 106 -8.75 -6.82 18.19
CA LYS A 106 -7.47 -6.14 18.40
C LYS A 106 -6.39 -6.73 17.48
N ASP A 107 -5.51 -5.86 16.97
CA ASP A 107 -4.40 -6.18 16.07
C ASP A 107 -4.80 -6.72 14.69
N MET A 108 -6.09 -6.75 14.36
CA MET A 108 -6.57 -7.09 13.01
C MET A 108 -6.67 -5.83 12.13
N PRO A 109 -6.48 -5.96 10.81
CA PRO A 109 -6.60 -4.84 9.89
C PRO A 109 -8.03 -4.31 9.84
N ILE A 110 -8.18 -2.98 9.85
CA ILE A 110 -9.47 -2.28 9.72
C ILE A 110 -9.68 -1.89 8.25
N MET A 111 -8.76 -1.11 7.70
CA MET A 111 -8.84 -0.58 6.34
C MET A 111 -7.46 -0.11 5.87
N THR A 112 -7.38 0.22 4.60
CA THR A 112 -6.19 0.81 3.99
C THR A 112 -6.43 2.27 3.63
N LEU A 113 -5.65 3.20 4.19
CA LEU A 113 -5.61 4.60 3.76
C LEU A 113 -4.74 4.72 2.52
N ASN A 114 -5.21 5.41 1.53
CA ASN A 114 -4.48 5.68 0.31
C ASN A 114 -4.10 7.16 0.25
N ILE A 115 -2.84 7.47 0.05
CA ILE A 115 -2.30 8.81 0.21
C ILE A 115 -1.48 9.20 -1.02
N ARG A 116 -1.63 10.46 -1.45
CA ARG A 116 -0.88 11.07 -2.56
C ARG A 116 -0.39 12.44 -2.16
N ALA A 117 0.82 12.78 -2.56
CA ALA A 117 1.37 14.13 -2.39
C ALA A 117 2.35 14.46 -3.54
N ASN A 118 2.65 15.75 -3.70
CA ASN A 118 3.54 16.27 -4.74
C ASN A 118 5.04 16.19 -4.38
N ASN A 119 5.37 15.88 -3.13
CA ASN A 119 6.74 15.64 -2.69
C ASN A 119 6.76 14.77 -1.42
N GLN A 120 7.93 14.25 -1.08
CA GLN A 120 8.13 13.34 0.05
C GLN A 120 7.77 13.99 1.40
N HIS A 121 8.14 15.25 1.61
CA HIS A 121 7.86 15.96 2.85
C HIS A 121 6.35 16.10 3.10
N ASN A 122 5.62 16.53 2.07
CA ASN A 122 4.16 16.62 2.13
C ASN A 122 3.50 15.25 2.29
N LEU A 123 4.07 14.19 1.69
CA LEU A 123 3.56 12.83 1.88
C LEU A 123 3.63 12.42 3.34
N LEU A 124 4.76 12.64 4.03
CA LEU A 124 4.91 12.29 5.44
C LEU A 124 3.96 13.08 6.34
N LYS A 125 3.76 14.37 6.05
CA LYS A 125 2.75 15.18 6.77
C LYS A 125 1.35 14.63 6.58
N GLU A 126 1.01 14.32 5.33
CA GLU A 126 -0.32 13.82 4.98
C GLU A 126 -0.58 12.43 5.57
N ILE A 127 0.42 11.55 5.62
CA ILE A 127 0.33 10.26 6.30
C ILE A 127 -0.08 10.46 7.78
N LYS A 128 0.66 11.29 8.51
CA LYS A 128 0.35 11.57 9.92
C LYS A 128 -1.05 12.15 10.10
N ARG A 129 -1.40 13.17 9.31
CA ARG A 129 -2.72 13.81 9.35
C ARG A 129 -3.85 12.80 9.12
N ARG A 130 -3.71 11.94 8.13
CA ARG A 130 -4.72 10.95 7.72
C ARG A 130 -4.88 9.85 8.77
N ILE A 131 -3.79 9.35 9.35
CA ILE A 131 -3.85 8.36 10.45
C ILE A 131 -4.62 8.95 11.63
N ILE A 132 -4.23 10.14 12.07
CA ILE A 132 -4.88 10.82 13.20
C ILE A 132 -6.37 11.02 12.93
N SER A 133 -6.73 11.55 11.76
CA SER A 133 -8.13 11.80 11.39
C SER A 133 -8.95 10.51 11.37
N ALA A 134 -8.42 9.44 10.75
CA ALA A 134 -9.11 8.15 10.69
C ALA A 134 -9.30 7.53 12.08
N MET A 135 -8.27 7.56 12.91
CA MET A 135 -8.34 7.02 14.28
C MET A 135 -9.32 7.81 15.15
N LYS A 136 -9.41 9.14 14.98
CA LYS A 136 -10.46 9.95 15.65
C LYS A 136 -11.86 9.45 15.27
N ILE A 137 -12.10 9.24 14.00
CA ILE A 137 -13.41 8.79 13.49
C ILE A 137 -13.72 7.39 14.02
N ILE A 138 -12.75 6.46 13.94
CA ILE A 138 -12.94 5.06 14.35
C ILE A 138 -13.21 4.93 15.85
N TYR A 139 -12.45 5.65 16.68
CA TYR A 139 -12.52 5.52 18.13
C TYR A 139 -13.25 6.66 18.85
N CYS A 140 -13.79 7.63 18.11
CA CYS A 140 -14.49 8.79 18.68
C CYS A 140 -13.64 9.58 19.70
N TYR A 141 -12.33 9.62 19.53
CA TYR A 141 -11.48 10.40 20.44
C TYR A 141 -11.78 11.89 20.32
N ASN A 142 -12.29 12.46 21.41
CA ASN A 142 -12.61 13.89 21.51
C ASN A 142 -11.46 14.74 22.09
N THR A 143 -10.33 14.15 22.46
CA THR A 143 -9.27 14.85 23.19
C THR A 143 -7.94 14.89 22.44
N GLN A 144 -7.26 16.01 22.59
CA GLN A 144 -5.96 16.36 21.97
C GLN A 144 -4.76 15.57 22.57
N LEU A 145 -4.96 14.82 23.65
CA LEU A 145 -3.91 14.25 24.50
C LEU A 145 -3.36 12.87 24.04
N ASP A 146 -4.02 12.19 23.12
CA ASP A 146 -3.66 10.80 22.77
C ASP A 146 -2.73 10.64 21.56
N TYR A 147 -2.11 11.74 21.08
CA TYR A 147 -1.38 11.75 19.80
C TYR A 147 0.13 11.55 19.88
N GLU A 148 0.72 11.57 21.08
CA GLU A 148 2.17 11.48 21.24
C GLU A 148 2.75 10.07 21.08
N GLN A 149 1.91 9.06 20.84
CA GLN A 149 2.34 7.66 20.76
C GLN A 149 2.40 7.07 19.32
N TYR A 150 2.45 7.94 18.29
CA TYR A 150 2.57 7.48 16.90
C TYR A 150 3.77 8.05 16.17
#